data_2e917661f904efd5590b9dffd2c87b9f
#
_entry.id   2e917661f904efd5590b9dffd2c87b9f
#
_cell.length_a   1.000
_cell.length_b   1.000
_cell.length_c   1.000
_cell.angle_alpha   90.00
_cell.angle_beta   90.00
_cell.angle_gamma   90.00
#
_symmetry.space_group_name_H-M   'P 1'
#
loop_
_entity.id
_entity.type
_entity.pdbx_description
1 polymer ?
#
loop_
_entity_poly.entity_id
_entity_poly.type
_entity_poly.pdbx_seq_one_letter_code
_entity_poly.pdbx_strand_id
1 'polypeptide(L)'
;VIDSRQRSFWKAITWRLIAIIILVAVAFITTGNIKSTSLIALCYNTIQVFMFFLHERLWNFIKWGKTKGMFIQMTGLSGAGKTTLARAVEKKLKTKGFKVEIIDGDEYREGLCKDLGFSKEDRNTNIRRLGFVGKVLSRNNVVTIMSAINPYEDLREELEKTCGALTVFIKCPVEKCIERDVKGLYAKALSGEIQNFTGISDPFEEPECPDLVIDTNELSLEMSVEQLENFITKNT
;
A
#
# COMPACT_ATOMS: atom_id res chain seq x y z
N VAL A 1 3.02 13.22 10.05
CA VAL A 1 3.97 14.31 9.73
C VAL A 1 5.36 13.69 9.75
N ILE A 2 5.96 13.49 8.58
CA ILE A 2 7.34 13.01 8.47
C ILE A 2 8.25 14.20 8.83
N ASP A 3 8.99 14.07 9.92
CA ASP A 3 9.99 15.08 10.29
C ASP A 3 11.00 15.22 9.14
N SER A 4 11.30 16.46 8.75
CA SER A 4 12.33 16.69 7.75
C SER A 4 13.69 16.20 8.27
N ARG A 5 14.57 15.72 7.38
CA ARG A 5 15.93 15.25 7.76
C ARG A 5 16.68 16.30 8.59
N GLN A 6 16.53 17.57 8.27
CA GLN A 6 17.13 18.68 9.00
C GLN A 6 16.61 18.78 10.43
N ARG A 7 15.29 18.68 10.64
CA ARG A 7 14.68 18.73 11.98
C ARG A 7 15.11 17.54 12.83
N SER A 8 15.16 16.34 12.29
CA SER A 8 15.66 15.15 12.98
C SER A 8 17.14 15.28 13.36
N PHE A 9 17.95 15.85 12.47
CA PHE A 9 19.35 16.13 12.74
C PHE A 9 19.53 17.12 13.89
N TRP A 10 18.84 18.26 13.89
CA TRP A 10 18.93 19.24 14.96
C TRP A 10 18.40 18.71 16.29
N LYS A 11 17.34 17.92 16.30
CA LYS A 11 16.87 17.23 17.51
C LYS A 11 17.94 16.29 18.09
N ALA A 12 18.62 15.53 17.24
CA ALA A 12 19.68 14.63 17.68
C ALA A 12 20.87 15.40 18.28
N ILE A 13 21.29 16.50 17.65
CA ILE A 13 22.39 17.36 18.17
C ILE A 13 22.01 17.99 19.51
N THR A 14 20.86 18.64 19.59
CA THR A 14 20.41 19.31 20.83
C THR A 14 20.29 18.33 21.99
N TRP A 15 19.72 17.15 21.75
CA TRP A 15 19.64 16.10 22.75
C TRP A 15 21.02 15.64 23.22
N ARG A 16 21.96 15.48 22.29
CA ARG A 16 23.33 15.07 22.61
C ARG A 16 24.07 16.11 23.45
N LEU A 17 23.94 17.40 23.12
CA LEU A 17 24.51 18.48 23.89
C LEU A 17 23.99 18.54 25.34
N ILE A 18 22.65 18.39 25.50
CA ILE A 18 22.04 18.33 26.81
C ILE A 18 22.57 17.15 27.62
N ALA A 19 22.66 15.98 27.02
CA ALA A 19 23.17 14.76 27.68
C ALA A 19 24.63 14.93 28.13
N ILE A 20 25.50 15.57 27.33
CA ILE A 20 26.89 15.85 27.67
C ILE A 20 26.96 16.85 28.86
N ILE A 21 26.18 17.91 28.82
CA ILE A 21 26.12 18.90 29.90
C ILE A 21 25.71 18.24 31.23
N ILE A 22 24.68 17.44 31.22
CA ILE A 22 24.22 16.71 32.41
C ILE A 22 25.29 15.76 32.93
N LEU A 23 25.92 14.98 32.03
CA LEU A 23 26.98 14.04 32.40
C LEU A 23 28.16 14.75 33.07
N VAL A 24 28.63 15.86 32.46
CA VAL A 24 29.76 16.65 33.01
C VAL A 24 29.37 17.24 34.37
N ALA A 25 28.16 17.78 34.51
CA ALA A 25 27.70 18.34 35.79
C ALA A 25 27.65 17.26 36.89
N VAL A 26 27.06 16.11 36.62
CA VAL A 26 26.96 15.01 37.60
C VAL A 26 28.36 14.47 37.94
N ALA A 27 29.22 14.25 36.95
CA ALA A 27 30.58 13.76 37.18
C ALA A 27 31.43 14.75 37.96
N PHE A 28 31.27 16.07 37.75
CA PHE A 28 31.98 17.11 38.49
C PHE A 28 31.50 17.19 39.97
N ILE A 29 30.18 17.13 40.19
CA ILE A 29 29.62 17.10 41.55
C ILE A 29 30.12 15.90 42.35
N THR A 30 30.27 14.74 41.70
CA THR A 30 30.67 13.49 42.37
C THR A 30 32.19 13.39 42.58
N THR A 31 33.00 13.92 41.67
CA THR A 31 34.50 13.75 41.73
C THR A 31 35.22 14.97 42.30
N GLY A 32 34.62 16.15 42.23
CA GLY A 32 35.24 17.42 42.64
C GLY A 32 36.49 17.78 41.85
N ASN A 33 36.87 17.01 40.83
CA ASN A 33 38.11 17.14 40.07
C ASN A 33 37.88 17.18 38.58
N ILE A 34 38.27 18.28 37.93
CA ILE A 34 38.03 18.53 36.51
C ILE A 34 38.71 17.50 35.60
N LYS A 35 39.90 17.01 35.96
CA LYS A 35 40.63 16.01 35.17
C LYS A 35 39.92 14.66 35.17
N SER A 36 39.45 14.21 36.33
CA SER A 36 38.69 12.97 36.47
C SER A 36 37.34 13.09 35.75
N THR A 37 36.67 14.24 35.88
CA THR A 37 35.40 14.54 35.17
C THR A 37 35.58 14.45 33.66
N SER A 38 36.65 15.07 33.13
CA SER A 38 36.91 15.07 31.69
C SER A 38 37.21 13.65 31.16
N LEU A 39 37.95 12.84 31.91
CA LEU A 39 38.27 11.46 31.55
C LEU A 39 36.98 10.59 31.53
N ILE A 40 36.17 10.72 32.57
CA ILE A 40 34.86 9.99 32.64
C ILE A 40 33.98 10.38 31.48
N ALA A 41 33.86 11.68 31.17
CA ALA A 41 33.03 12.16 30.06
C ALA A 41 33.54 11.63 28.71
N LEU A 42 34.85 11.60 28.49
CA LEU A 42 35.45 11.07 27.26
C LEU A 42 35.19 9.57 27.11
N CYS A 43 35.46 8.77 28.12
CA CYS A 43 35.25 7.33 28.12
C CYS A 43 33.76 6.98 27.89
N TYR A 44 32.86 7.66 28.61
CA TYR A 44 31.43 7.44 28.47
C TYR A 44 30.93 7.73 27.04
N ASN A 45 31.31 8.88 26.46
CA ASN A 45 30.91 9.24 25.11
C ASN A 45 31.44 8.27 24.05
N THR A 46 32.69 7.80 24.21
CA THR A 46 33.31 6.80 23.32
C THR A 46 32.54 5.49 23.36
N ILE A 47 32.25 4.96 24.55
CA ILE A 47 31.49 3.75 24.75
C ILE A 47 30.07 3.90 24.17
N GLN A 48 29.44 5.05 24.39
CA GLN A 48 28.08 5.31 23.92
C GLN A 48 27.97 5.34 22.39
N VAL A 49 28.98 5.87 21.68
CA VAL A 49 29.01 5.83 20.21
C VAL A 49 29.06 4.38 19.72
N PHE A 50 29.91 3.55 20.33
CA PHE A 50 30.01 2.14 19.99
C PHE A 50 28.73 1.37 20.29
N MET A 51 28.15 1.59 21.47
CA MET A 51 26.88 0.95 21.87
C MET A 51 25.70 1.38 20.98
N PHE A 52 25.67 2.65 20.55
CA PHE A 52 24.66 3.13 19.60
C PHE A 52 24.77 2.40 18.25
N PHE A 53 25.99 2.24 17.75
CA PHE A 53 26.24 1.50 16.51
C PHE A 53 25.76 0.05 16.60
N LEU A 54 26.07 -0.65 17.71
CA LEU A 54 25.62 -2.02 17.95
C LEU A 54 24.09 -2.09 18.03
N HIS A 55 23.48 -1.18 18.78
CA HIS A 55 22.03 -1.08 18.92
C HIS A 55 21.34 -0.89 17.57
N GLU A 56 21.85 0.01 16.73
CA GLU A 56 21.27 0.21 15.39
C GLU A 56 21.41 -1.04 14.51
N ARG A 57 22.54 -1.74 14.60
CA ARG A 57 22.72 -3.02 13.90
C ARG A 57 21.73 -4.07 14.37
N LEU A 58 21.49 -4.20 15.67
CA LEU A 58 20.50 -5.11 16.23
C LEU A 58 19.08 -4.79 15.72
N TRP A 59 18.69 -3.51 15.74
CA TRP A 59 17.38 -3.10 15.24
C TRP A 59 17.19 -3.37 13.75
N ASN A 60 18.24 -3.38 12.95
CA ASN A 60 18.15 -3.75 11.54
C ASN A 60 17.76 -5.22 11.32
N PHE A 61 18.11 -6.12 12.25
CA PHE A 61 17.71 -7.53 12.23
C PHE A 61 16.27 -7.74 12.74
N ILE A 62 15.78 -6.84 13.58
CA ILE A 62 14.42 -6.93 14.13
C ILE A 62 13.42 -6.53 13.04
N LYS A 63 12.54 -7.47 12.69
CA LYS A 63 11.48 -7.25 11.69
C LYS A 63 10.23 -6.59 12.28
N TRP A 64 10.11 -6.54 13.59
CA TRP A 64 8.98 -5.94 14.28
C TRP A 64 8.79 -4.46 13.90
N GLY A 65 7.57 -4.08 13.55
CA GLY A 65 7.24 -2.72 13.10
C GLY A 65 7.64 -2.39 11.65
N LYS A 66 8.20 -3.35 10.89
CA LYS A 66 8.44 -3.22 9.45
C LYS A 66 7.28 -3.83 8.71
N THR A 67 6.48 -3.02 8.03
CA THR A 67 5.43 -3.50 7.13
C THR A 67 6.06 -4.00 5.83
N LYS A 68 5.66 -5.19 5.39
CA LYS A 68 6.05 -5.72 4.08
C LYS A 68 5.11 -5.17 3.02
N GLY A 69 5.64 -4.83 1.85
CA GLY A 69 4.81 -4.45 0.71
C GLY A 69 4.07 -5.65 0.15
N MET A 70 2.87 -5.38 -0.39
CA MET A 70 1.99 -6.36 -1.00
C MET A 70 1.40 -5.77 -2.27
N PHE A 71 1.13 -6.60 -3.26
CA PHE A 71 0.39 -6.19 -4.45
C PHE A 71 -0.94 -6.96 -4.52
N ILE A 72 -2.03 -6.23 -4.50
CA ILE A 72 -3.40 -6.74 -4.63
C ILE A 72 -3.95 -6.28 -5.97
N GLN A 73 -4.42 -7.23 -6.77
CA GLN A 73 -5.24 -6.96 -7.95
C GLN A 73 -6.71 -7.21 -7.59
N MET A 74 -7.50 -6.14 -7.55
CA MET A 74 -8.95 -6.28 -7.48
C MET A 74 -9.50 -6.57 -8.86
N THR A 75 -10.45 -7.51 -8.94
CA THR A 75 -11.22 -7.78 -10.13
C THR A 75 -12.71 -7.71 -9.82
N GLY A 76 -13.53 -7.40 -10.83
CA GLY A 76 -14.99 -7.29 -10.69
C GLY A 76 -15.59 -6.28 -11.67
N LEU A 77 -16.90 -6.35 -11.90
CA LEU A 77 -17.63 -5.50 -12.83
C LEU A 77 -17.53 -4.01 -12.51
N SER A 78 -17.78 -3.16 -13.50
CA SER A 78 -17.98 -1.73 -13.25
C SER A 78 -19.13 -1.54 -12.24
N GLY A 79 -19.02 -0.60 -11.31
CA GLY A 79 -20.05 -0.43 -10.28
C GLY A 79 -20.04 -1.46 -9.13
N ALA A 80 -19.20 -2.49 -9.16
CA ALA A 80 -19.07 -3.47 -8.07
C ALA A 80 -18.51 -2.90 -6.74
N GLY A 81 -17.98 -1.67 -6.73
CA GLY A 81 -17.52 -1.01 -5.51
C GLY A 81 -16.00 -1.07 -5.25
N LYS A 82 -15.19 -1.55 -6.22
CA LYS A 82 -13.74 -1.70 -6.09
C LYS A 82 -13.03 -0.44 -5.57
N THR A 83 -13.18 0.69 -6.25
CA THR A 83 -12.52 1.95 -5.89
C THR A 83 -12.99 2.49 -4.54
N THR A 84 -14.28 2.37 -4.24
CA THR A 84 -14.84 2.77 -2.96
C THR A 84 -14.24 1.97 -1.82
N LEU A 85 -14.17 0.65 -1.97
CA LEU A 85 -13.57 -0.26 -1.00
C LEU A 85 -12.08 -0.01 -0.83
N ALA A 86 -11.33 0.13 -1.95
CA ALA A 86 -9.90 0.41 -1.93
C ALA A 86 -9.59 1.70 -1.14
N ARG A 87 -10.31 2.80 -1.43
CA ARG A 87 -10.12 4.08 -0.73
C ARG A 87 -10.50 4.03 0.75
N ALA A 88 -11.53 3.26 1.09
CA ALA A 88 -11.94 3.10 2.48
C ALA A 88 -10.91 2.31 3.30
N VAL A 89 -10.36 1.22 2.74
CA VAL A 89 -9.29 0.43 3.36
C VAL A 89 -7.99 1.23 3.44
N GLU A 90 -7.63 1.97 2.40
CA GLU A 90 -6.45 2.85 2.40
C GLU A 90 -6.43 3.76 3.63
N LYS A 91 -7.56 4.43 3.93
CA LYS A 91 -7.67 5.31 5.10
C LYS A 91 -7.37 4.57 6.41
N LYS A 92 -7.95 3.37 6.59
CA LYS A 92 -7.71 2.55 7.78
C LYS A 92 -6.26 2.07 7.89
N LEU A 93 -5.68 1.58 6.79
CA LEU A 93 -4.31 1.09 6.78
C LEU A 93 -3.29 2.21 7.06
N LYS A 94 -3.52 3.41 6.52
CA LYS A 94 -2.68 4.59 6.80
C LYS A 94 -2.67 4.98 8.27
N THR A 95 -3.80 4.86 8.98
CA THR A 95 -3.85 5.10 10.44
C THR A 95 -3.05 4.07 11.24
N LYS A 96 -2.87 2.86 10.69
CA LYS A 96 -2.03 1.79 11.27
C LYS A 96 -0.55 1.89 10.86
N GLY A 97 -0.16 2.92 10.12
CA GLY A 97 1.22 3.18 9.73
C GLY A 97 1.67 2.47 8.45
N PHE A 98 0.76 1.82 7.71
CA PHE A 98 1.07 1.25 6.40
C PHE A 98 1.30 2.34 5.35
N LYS A 99 2.25 2.11 4.46
CA LYS A 99 2.34 2.83 3.20
C LYS A 99 1.40 2.18 2.22
N VAL A 100 0.41 2.91 1.73
CA VAL A 100 -0.61 2.38 0.82
C VAL A 100 -0.70 3.26 -0.40
N GLU A 101 -0.79 2.63 -1.57
CA GLU A 101 -1.03 3.29 -2.85
C GLU A 101 -2.15 2.56 -3.60
N ILE A 102 -3.06 3.35 -4.18
CA ILE A 102 -4.14 2.83 -5.03
C ILE A 102 -3.78 3.12 -6.48
N ILE A 103 -3.79 2.07 -7.30
CA ILE A 103 -3.69 2.17 -8.74
C ILE A 103 -5.11 2.04 -9.29
N ASP A 104 -5.80 3.18 -9.47
CA ASP A 104 -7.12 3.20 -10.09
C ASP A 104 -7.00 3.12 -11.61
N GLY A 105 -7.67 2.13 -12.21
CA GLY A 105 -7.57 1.88 -13.65
C GLY A 105 -8.04 3.05 -14.52
N ASP A 106 -9.01 3.82 -14.06
CA ASP A 106 -9.53 4.97 -14.82
C ASP A 106 -8.57 6.16 -14.70
N GLU A 107 -8.07 6.46 -13.49
CA GLU A 107 -7.11 7.54 -13.25
C GLU A 107 -5.81 7.33 -14.04
N TYR A 108 -5.27 6.11 -14.04
CA TYR A 108 -4.02 5.80 -14.73
C TYR A 108 -4.19 5.76 -16.26
N ARG A 109 -5.42 5.58 -16.79
CA ARG A 109 -5.68 5.71 -18.22
C ARG A 109 -5.46 7.13 -18.73
N GLU A 110 -5.74 8.13 -17.94
CA GLU A 110 -5.55 9.55 -18.34
C GLU A 110 -4.06 9.92 -18.44
N GLY A 111 -3.19 9.20 -17.72
CA GLY A 111 -1.75 9.42 -17.69
C GLY A 111 -0.96 8.34 -18.42
N LEU A 112 -0.67 7.26 -17.69
CA LEU A 112 0.25 6.20 -18.12
C LEU A 112 -0.22 5.38 -19.32
N CYS A 113 -1.53 5.30 -19.55
CA CYS A 113 -2.15 4.46 -20.56
C CYS A 113 -3.02 5.26 -21.57
N LYS A 114 -2.73 6.54 -21.73
CA LYS A 114 -3.48 7.45 -22.60
C LYS A 114 -3.43 7.05 -24.09
N ASP A 115 -2.40 6.30 -24.47
CA ASP A 115 -2.20 5.76 -25.83
C ASP A 115 -3.07 4.54 -26.14
N LEU A 116 -3.78 3.97 -25.14
CA LEU A 116 -4.54 2.75 -25.28
C LEU A 116 -6.04 3.00 -25.47
N GLY A 117 -6.66 2.20 -26.34
CA GLY A 117 -8.11 2.14 -26.54
C GLY A 117 -8.80 1.14 -25.57
N PHE A 118 -9.87 0.53 -26.06
CA PHE A 118 -10.70 -0.43 -25.31
C PHE A 118 -10.78 -1.81 -25.98
N SER A 119 -9.90 -2.10 -26.96
CA SER A 119 -9.76 -3.45 -27.50
C SER A 119 -9.28 -4.42 -26.41
N LYS A 120 -9.43 -5.73 -26.62
CA LYS A 120 -8.94 -6.74 -25.69
C LYS A 120 -7.43 -6.59 -25.46
N GLU A 121 -6.67 -6.35 -26.53
CA GLU A 121 -5.22 -6.14 -26.49
C GLU A 121 -4.83 -4.90 -25.69
N ASP A 122 -5.56 -3.79 -25.89
CA ASP A 122 -5.33 -2.54 -25.16
C ASP A 122 -5.62 -2.70 -23.67
N ARG A 123 -6.71 -3.39 -23.33
CA ARG A 123 -7.06 -3.70 -21.95
C ARG A 123 -5.99 -4.56 -21.28
N ASN A 124 -5.50 -5.59 -21.96
CA ASN A 124 -4.44 -6.44 -21.46
C ASN A 124 -3.15 -5.65 -21.27
N THR A 125 -2.80 -4.81 -22.23
CA THR A 125 -1.62 -3.93 -22.13
C THR A 125 -1.76 -2.94 -20.96
N ASN A 126 -2.94 -2.35 -20.78
CA ASN A 126 -3.23 -1.49 -19.64
C ASN A 126 -2.96 -2.21 -18.30
N ILE A 127 -3.55 -3.38 -18.12
CA ILE A 127 -3.40 -4.18 -16.88
C ILE A 127 -1.94 -4.59 -16.66
N ARG A 128 -1.19 -4.96 -17.70
CA ARG A 128 0.26 -5.26 -17.58
C ARG A 128 1.07 -4.05 -17.13
N ARG A 129 0.79 -2.86 -17.67
CA ARG A 129 1.46 -1.62 -17.23
C ARG A 129 1.15 -1.31 -15.76
N LEU A 130 -0.12 -1.41 -15.35
CA LEU A 130 -0.53 -1.23 -13.96
C LEU A 130 0.10 -2.28 -13.03
N GLY A 131 0.13 -3.54 -13.46
CA GLY A 131 0.77 -4.64 -12.75
C GLY A 131 2.27 -4.40 -12.53
N PHE A 132 2.98 -3.89 -13.55
CA PHE A 132 4.39 -3.52 -13.40
C PHE A 132 4.60 -2.42 -12.35
N VAL A 133 3.76 -1.38 -12.35
CA VAL A 133 3.80 -0.33 -11.31
C VAL A 133 3.53 -0.93 -9.94
N GLY A 134 2.50 -1.78 -9.82
CA GLY A 134 2.16 -2.48 -8.58
C GLY A 134 3.32 -3.31 -8.03
N LYS A 135 4.00 -4.07 -8.90
CA LYS A 135 5.19 -4.84 -8.54
C LYS A 135 6.34 -3.95 -8.03
N VAL A 136 6.59 -2.81 -8.66
CA VAL A 136 7.65 -1.88 -8.24
C VAL A 136 7.34 -1.30 -6.88
N LEU A 137 6.12 -0.87 -6.63
CA LEU A 137 5.68 -0.29 -5.36
C LEU A 137 5.73 -1.33 -4.23
N SER A 138 5.23 -2.55 -4.47
CA SER A 138 5.21 -3.61 -3.45
C SER A 138 6.62 -4.00 -3.00
N ARG A 139 7.59 -4.05 -3.91
CA ARG A 139 9.01 -4.30 -3.56
C ARG A 139 9.62 -3.19 -2.70
N ASN A 140 9.01 -2.01 -2.67
CA ASN A 140 9.43 -0.86 -1.86
C ASN A 140 8.61 -0.72 -0.57
N ASN A 141 8.06 -1.82 -0.07
CA ASN A 141 7.28 -1.88 1.17
C ASN A 141 6.00 -1.01 1.14
N VAL A 142 5.35 -0.92 -0.03
CA VAL A 142 4.05 -0.29 -0.21
C VAL A 142 2.99 -1.37 -0.40
N VAL A 143 1.90 -1.30 0.34
CA VAL A 143 0.69 -2.06 0.06
C VAL A 143 0.02 -1.40 -1.14
N THR A 144 0.03 -2.08 -2.26
CA THR A 144 -0.50 -1.56 -3.53
C THR A 144 -1.80 -2.26 -3.87
N ILE A 145 -2.86 -1.49 -4.11
CA ILE A 145 -4.18 -2.00 -4.45
C ILE A 145 -4.53 -1.51 -5.86
N MET A 146 -4.49 -2.41 -6.82
CA MET A 146 -4.94 -2.13 -8.19
C MET A 146 -6.45 -2.30 -8.26
N SER A 147 -7.17 -1.21 -8.51
CA SER A 147 -8.62 -1.16 -8.69
C SER A 147 -8.96 -1.05 -10.18
N ALA A 148 -9.09 -2.19 -10.86
CA ALA A 148 -9.44 -2.27 -12.27
C ALA A 148 -10.46 -3.41 -12.50
N ILE A 149 -11.15 -3.43 -13.64
CA ILE A 149 -12.11 -4.51 -13.97
C ILE A 149 -11.34 -5.83 -14.08
N ASN A 150 -10.22 -5.85 -14.83
CA ASN A 150 -9.34 -7.01 -15.06
C ASN A 150 -10.13 -8.30 -15.40
N PRO A 151 -10.84 -8.34 -16.55
CA PRO A 151 -11.91 -9.31 -16.78
C PRO A 151 -11.44 -10.70 -17.18
N TYR A 152 -10.17 -10.89 -17.58
CA TYR A 152 -9.68 -12.13 -18.17
C TYR A 152 -8.82 -12.93 -17.19
N GLU A 153 -9.08 -14.25 -17.08
CA GLU A 153 -8.38 -15.13 -16.14
C GLU A 153 -6.89 -15.27 -16.46
N ASP A 154 -6.58 -15.48 -17.75
CA ASP A 154 -5.21 -15.62 -18.21
C ASP A 154 -4.29 -14.46 -17.78
N LEU A 155 -4.84 -13.27 -17.79
CA LEU A 155 -4.10 -12.06 -17.40
C LEU A 155 -3.95 -11.93 -15.88
N ARG A 156 -4.96 -12.33 -15.11
CA ARG A 156 -4.88 -12.37 -13.64
C ARG A 156 -3.79 -13.34 -13.18
N GLU A 157 -3.78 -14.55 -13.75
CA GLU A 157 -2.72 -15.54 -13.52
C GLU A 157 -1.32 -15.04 -13.94
N GLU A 158 -1.24 -14.34 -15.09
CA GLU A 158 0.02 -13.73 -15.52
C GLU A 158 0.57 -12.79 -14.47
N LEU A 159 -0.27 -11.92 -13.88
CA LEU A 159 0.14 -10.99 -12.86
C LEU A 159 0.50 -11.69 -11.53
N GLU A 160 -0.21 -12.73 -11.16
CA GLU A 160 0.15 -13.57 -10.00
C GLU A 160 1.55 -14.15 -10.16
N LYS A 161 1.83 -14.78 -11.28
CA LYS A 161 3.12 -15.44 -11.58
C LYS A 161 4.27 -14.43 -11.74
N THR A 162 4.02 -13.31 -12.43
CA THR A 162 5.08 -12.35 -12.80
C THR A 162 5.27 -11.22 -11.82
N CYS A 163 4.20 -10.80 -11.14
CA CYS A 163 4.19 -9.64 -10.25
C CYS A 163 3.99 -10.01 -8.77
N GLY A 164 3.61 -11.26 -8.47
CA GLY A 164 3.26 -11.69 -7.12
C GLY A 164 1.97 -11.01 -6.62
N ALA A 165 1.04 -10.74 -7.53
CA ALA A 165 -0.25 -10.16 -7.19
C ALA A 165 -1.13 -11.18 -6.44
N LEU A 166 -1.90 -10.72 -5.46
CA LEU A 166 -2.97 -11.49 -4.83
C LEU A 166 -4.31 -11.04 -5.42
N THR A 167 -5.13 -12.00 -5.83
CA THR A 167 -6.42 -11.73 -6.50
C THR A 167 -7.54 -11.57 -5.49
N VAL A 168 -8.15 -10.39 -5.46
CA VAL A 168 -9.33 -10.09 -4.65
C VAL A 168 -10.52 -9.87 -5.57
N PHE A 169 -11.48 -10.79 -5.53
CA PHE A 169 -12.71 -10.70 -6.32
C PHE A 169 -13.77 -9.89 -5.59
N ILE A 170 -14.17 -8.78 -6.19
CA ILE A 170 -15.27 -7.95 -5.72
C ILE A 170 -16.53 -8.40 -6.45
N LYS A 171 -17.22 -9.35 -5.84
CA LYS A 171 -18.42 -9.96 -6.39
C LYS A 171 -19.61 -9.01 -6.26
N CYS A 172 -20.33 -8.85 -7.37
CA CYS A 172 -21.61 -8.12 -7.42
C CYS A 172 -22.37 -8.59 -8.66
N PRO A 173 -23.64 -8.98 -8.53
CA PRO A 173 -24.48 -9.31 -9.69
C PRO A 173 -24.55 -8.16 -10.68
N VAL A 174 -24.59 -8.49 -11.99
CA VAL A 174 -24.61 -7.47 -13.05
C VAL A 174 -25.84 -6.57 -12.94
N GLU A 175 -26.99 -7.13 -12.53
CA GLU A 175 -28.23 -6.39 -12.31
C GLU A 175 -28.06 -5.29 -11.27
N LYS A 176 -27.33 -5.60 -10.17
CA LYS A 176 -27.01 -4.61 -9.12
C LYS A 176 -26.00 -3.56 -9.59
N CYS A 177 -25.07 -3.95 -10.43
CA CYS A 177 -24.14 -3.00 -11.05
C CYS A 177 -24.87 -2.04 -12.01
N ILE A 178 -25.84 -2.55 -12.79
CA ILE A 178 -26.72 -1.74 -13.65
C ILE A 178 -27.58 -0.77 -12.81
N GLU A 179 -28.17 -1.28 -11.72
CA GLU A 179 -28.99 -0.47 -10.80
C GLU A 179 -28.17 0.68 -10.16
N ARG A 180 -26.92 0.41 -9.84
CA ARG A 180 -26.01 1.43 -9.27
C ARG A 180 -25.55 2.45 -10.30
N ASP A 181 -25.22 2.04 -11.48
CA ASP A 181 -24.66 2.76 -12.65
C ASP A 181 -24.09 4.15 -12.38
N VAL A 182 -23.20 4.26 -11.39
CA VAL A 182 -22.67 5.53 -10.83
C VAL A 182 -22.05 6.44 -11.90
N LYS A 183 -21.59 5.85 -13.02
CA LYS A 183 -20.90 6.55 -14.12
C LYS A 183 -21.78 6.70 -15.37
N GLY A 184 -23.00 6.18 -15.37
CA GLY A 184 -23.88 6.15 -16.55
C GLY A 184 -23.37 5.29 -17.71
N LEU A 185 -22.44 4.35 -17.42
CA LEU A 185 -21.78 3.54 -18.44
C LEU A 185 -22.67 2.38 -18.89
N TYR A 186 -23.45 1.80 -17.97
CA TYR A 186 -24.39 0.72 -18.30
C TYR A 186 -25.52 1.21 -19.20
N ALA A 187 -26.07 2.39 -18.91
CA ALA A 187 -27.11 3.00 -19.76
C ALA A 187 -26.60 3.18 -21.19
N LYS A 188 -25.36 3.66 -21.37
CA LYS A 188 -24.73 3.84 -22.68
C LYS A 188 -24.39 2.51 -23.37
N ALA A 189 -23.98 1.48 -22.60
CA ALA A 189 -23.71 0.16 -23.16
C ALA A 189 -24.99 -0.52 -23.65
N LEU A 190 -26.08 -0.43 -22.87
CA LEU A 190 -27.41 -0.98 -23.23
C LEU A 190 -28.05 -0.26 -24.42
N SER A 191 -27.80 1.05 -24.58
CA SER A 191 -28.24 1.81 -25.75
C SER A 191 -27.37 1.55 -27.00
N GLY A 192 -26.28 0.78 -26.90
CA GLY A 192 -25.34 0.52 -28.00
C GLY A 192 -24.35 1.65 -28.29
N GLU A 193 -24.33 2.70 -27.50
CA GLU A 193 -23.37 3.81 -27.61
C GLU A 193 -21.93 3.38 -27.28
N ILE A 194 -21.79 2.45 -26.31
CA ILE A 194 -20.49 1.86 -25.96
C ILE A 194 -20.47 0.39 -26.40
N GLN A 195 -19.51 0.06 -27.25
CA GLN A 195 -19.24 -1.31 -27.69
C GLN A 195 -18.22 -1.98 -26.78
N ASN A 196 -18.21 -3.32 -26.73
CA ASN A 196 -17.29 -4.14 -25.95
C ASN A 196 -17.28 -3.77 -24.44
N PHE A 197 -18.45 -3.54 -23.86
CA PHE A 197 -18.56 -3.23 -22.44
C PHE A 197 -18.61 -4.51 -21.61
N THR A 198 -17.66 -4.67 -20.70
CA THR A 198 -17.52 -5.87 -19.86
C THR A 198 -18.77 -6.13 -19.02
N GLY A 199 -19.31 -7.33 -19.12
CA GLY A 199 -20.52 -7.75 -18.43
C GLY A 199 -21.82 -7.48 -19.22
N ILE A 200 -21.76 -6.83 -20.39
CA ILE A 200 -22.92 -6.63 -21.30
C ILE A 200 -22.61 -7.20 -22.68
N SER A 201 -21.68 -6.61 -23.42
CA SER A 201 -21.30 -7.02 -24.78
C SER A 201 -19.90 -7.64 -24.88
N ASP A 202 -19.16 -7.65 -23.78
CA ASP A 202 -17.86 -8.30 -23.62
C ASP A 202 -17.86 -9.17 -22.36
N PRO A 203 -17.27 -10.37 -22.37
CA PRO A 203 -17.33 -11.27 -21.23
C PRO A 203 -16.57 -10.75 -20.02
N PHE A 204 -17.03 -11.14 -18.84
CA PHE A 204 -16.29 -11.10 -17.58
C PHE A 204 -16.09 -12.53 -17.11
N GLU A 205 -14.87 -12.96 -17.05
CA GLU A 205 -14.50 -14.28 -16.53
C GLU A 205 -14.34 -14.17 -15.01
N GLU A 206 -15.22 -14.82 -14.24
CA GLU A 206 -15.06 -14.88 -12.78
C GLU A 206 -13.78 -15.63 -12.44
N PRO A 207 -12.99 -15.14 -11.45
CA PRO A 207 -11.74 -15.82 -11.08
C PRO A 207 -12.02 -17.21 -10.50
N GLU A 208 -11.27 -18.21 -10.98
CA GLU A 208 -11.44 -19.60 -10.54
C GLU A 208 -10.96 -19.81 -9.10
N CYS A 209 -9.82 -19.21 -8.73
CA CYS A 209 -9.17 -19.38 -7.43
C CYS A 209 -8.72 -18.05 -6.83
N PRO A 210 -9.63 -17.13 -6.48
CA PRO A 210 -9.25 -15.88 -5.87
C PRO A 210 -8.76 -16.06 -4.43
N ASP A 211 -7.76 -15.27 -4.01
CA ASP A 211 -7.26 -15.29 -2.63
C ASP A 211 -8.29 -14.76 -1.63
N LEU A 212 -9.20 -13.88 -2.08
CA LEU A 212 -10.31 -13.36 -1.29
C LEU A 212 -11.50 -13.03 -2.18
N VAL A 213 -12.70 -13.39 -1.74
CA VAL A 213 -13.97 -12.96 -2.33
C VAL A 213 -14.69 -12.02 -1.37
N ILE A 214 -15.10 -10.86 -1.86
CA ILE A 214 -15.93 -9.90 -1.11
C ILE A 214 -17.21 -9.65 -1.90
N ASP A 215 -18.33 -10.11 -1.36
CA ASP A 215 -19.63 -9.91 -1.97
C ASP A 215 -20.25 -8.59 -1.51
N THR A 216 -20.21 -7.57 -2.38
CA THR A 216 -20.72 -6.23 -2.08
C THR A 216 -22.23 -6.11 -2.28
N ASN A 217 -22.91 -7.17 -2.66
CA ASN A 217 -24.37 -7.24 -2.65
C ASN A 217 -24.89 -7.65 -1.26
N GLU A 218 -24.16 -8.55 -0.58
CA GLU A 218 -24.54 -9.10 0.71
C GLU A 218 -23.95 -8.33 1.89
N LEU A 219 -22.74 -7.76 1.72
CA LEU A 219 -21.99 -7.12 2.79
C LEU A 219 -22.11 -5.60 2.77
N SER A 220 -22.20 -4.99 3.96
CA SER A 220 -22.04 -3.54 4.09
C SER A 220 -20.62 -3.11 3.70
N LEU A 221 -20.44 -1.82 3.43
CA LEU A 221 -19.10 -1.28 3.16
C LEU A 221 -18.14 -1.51 4.33
N GLU A 222 -18.61 -1.34 5.57
CA GLU A 222 -17.82 -1.52 6.78
C GLU A 222 -17.33 -2.95 6.92
N MET A 223 -18.19 -3.94 6.71
CA MET A 223 -17.84 -5.37 6.75
C MET A 223 -16.87 -5.75 5.63
N SER A 224 -17.09 -5.22 4.42
CA SER A 224 -16.19 -5.42 3.27
C SER A 224 -14.79 -4.84 3.54
N VAL A 225 -14.73 -3.65 4.14
CA VAL A 225 -13.48 -3.00 4.55
C VAL A 225 -12.76 -3.82 5.63
N GLU A 226 -13.48 -4.35 6.60
CA GLU A 226 -12.89 -5.17 7.66
C GLU A 226 -12.31 -6.48 7.10
N GLN A 227 -13.02 -7.15 6.19
CA GLN A 227 -12.52 -8.36 5.53
C GLN A 227 -11.23 -8.09 4.75
N LEU A 228 -11.20 -7.04 3.94
CA LEU A 228 -10.01 -6.70 3.15
C LEU A 228 -8.85 -6.24 4.04
N GLU A 229 -9.12 -5.46 5.08
CA GLU A 229 -8.12 -5.03 6.05
C GLU A 229 -7.48 -6.22 6.77
N ASN A 230 -8.30 -7.17 7.25
CA ASN A 230 -7.85 -8.39 7.91
C ASN A 230 -7.01 -9.26 6.96
N PHE A 231 -7.43 -9.40 5.71
CA PHE A 231 -6.67 -10.11 4.69
C PHE A 231 -5.29 -9.47 4.47
N ILE A 232 -5.21 -8.14 4.34
CA ILE A 232 -3.95 -7.41 4.15
C ILE A 232 -3.05 -7.56 5.36
N THR A 233 -3.57 -7.33 6.57
CA THR A 233 -2.77 -7.38 7.81
C THR A 233 -2.25 -8.78 8.13
N LYS A 234 -2.95 -9.83 7.70
CA LYS A 234 -2.51 -11.22 7.87
C LYS A 234 -1.35 -11.60 6.94
N ASN A 235 -1.28 -10.98 5.76
CA ASN A 235 -0.32 -11.33 4.70
C ASN A 235 0.87 -10.35 4.59
N THR A 236 0.93 -9.30 5.41
CA THR A 236 2.05 -8.34 5.51
C THR A 236 2.87 -8.55 6.78
#